data_9568c34dc4298f1e3ac460b100402c00
#
_entry.id   9568c34dc4298f1e3ac460b100402c00
#
_cell.length_a   1.000
_cell.length_b   1.000
_cell.length_c   1.000
_cell.angle_alpha   90.00
_cell.angle_beta   90.00
_cell.angle_gamma   90.00
#
_symmetry.space_group_name_H-M   'P 1'
#
loop_
_entity.id
_entity.type
_entity.pdbx_description
1 polymer ?
#
loop_
_entity_poly.entity_id
_entity_poly.type
_entity_poly.pdbx_seq_one_letter_code
_entity_poly.pdbx_strand_id
1 'polypeptide(L)'
;MKNIGSKAVIQALLEIDSVCVAELQPFFYTSGWASPIYLDTKGLFSDIARRSIVLNAATNLLKDFVQKKRIDAIVGIEGSGVPFAAWLADRLDMPFLYLRKRPIGWGIKAQIEGNISTNARVLVIDDVTTDAKSKVDACIALRNHGALIEDIFVLVNFDIYPQSESLLSDANLEIHSLVTWRELFAQLSLEEKLPIKKIKLIEDFNKDPITWSSSHGGVGKC
;
A
#
# COMPACT_ATOMS: atom_id res chain seq x y z
N MET A 1 -11.21 1.56 -17.77
CA MET A 1 -10.05 1.65 -18.70
C MET A 1 -8.99 0.70 -18.18
N LYS A 2 -8.75 -0.45 -18.85
CA LYS A 2 -7.64 -1.35 -18.50
C LYS A 2 -6.34 -0.66 -18.92
N ASN A 3 -5.53 -0.36 -17.96
CA ASN A 3 -4.43 0.59 -18.01
C ASN A 3 -3.17 -0.04 -18.65
N ILE A 4 -2.73 0.49 -19.78
CA ILE A 4 -1.41 0.18 -20.37
C ILE A 4 -0.29 0.45 -19.32
N GLY A 5 -0.53 1.38 -18.39
CA GLY A 5 0.37 1.67 -17.27
C GLY A 5 0.50 0.53 -16.24
N SER A 6 -0.53 -0.30 -16.02
CA SER A 6 -0.48 -1.39 -15.05
C SER A 6 0.53 -2.47 -15.44
N LYS A 7 0.65 -2.82 -16.73
CA LYS A 7 1.61 -3.84 -17.20
C LYS A 7 3.06 -3.41 -17.01
N ALA A 8 3.40 -2.16 -17.33
CA ALA A 8 4.75 -1.62 -17.11
C ALA A 8 5.11 -1.54 -15.62
N VAL A 9 4.13 -1.18 -14.77
CA VAL A 9 4.32 -1.16 -13.30
C VAL A 9 4.52 -2.58 -12.77
N ILE A 10 3.70 -3.54 -13.20
CA ILE A 10 3.86 -4.95 -12.81
C ILE A 10 5.24 -5.45 -13.19
N GLN A 11 5.67 -5.21 -14.43
CA GLN A 11 6.99 -5.62 -14.90
C GLN A 11 8.11 -4.99 -14.07
N ALA A 12 8.02 -3.69 -13.77
CA ALA A 12 9.00 -2.99 -12.93
C ALA A 12 9.08 -3.57 -11.51
N LEU A 13 7.95 -3.97 -10.93
CA LEU A 13 7.90 -4.63 -9.62
C LEU A 13 8.52 -6.03 -9.68
N LEU A 14 8.24 -6.82 -10.73
CA LEU A 14 8.82 -8.16 -10.89
C LEU A 14 10.34 -8.12 -11.15
N GLU A 15 10.81 -7.11 -11.85
CA GLU A 15 12.25 -6.93 -12.17
C GLU A 15 13.10 -6.54 -10.96
N ILE A 16 12.50 -6.01 -9.89
CA ILE A 16 13.19 -5.76 -8.61
C ILE A 16 13.00 -6.91 -7.61
N ASP A 17 12.53 -8.07 -8.05
CA ASP A 17 12.24 -9.23 -7.21
C ASP A 17 11.35 -8.91 -6.01
N SER A 18 10.33 -8.04 -6.22
CA SER A 18 9.46 -7.57 -5.14
C SER A 18 8.64 -8.68 -4.47
N VAL A 19 8.43 -9.82 -5.14
CA VAL A 19 7.61 -10.93 -4.64
C VAL A 19 8.50 -11.96 -3.95
N CYS A 20 8.52 -11.93 -2.63
CA CYS A 20 9.19 -12.94 -1.81
C CYS A 20 8.21 -14.07 -1.48
N VAL A 21 8.60 -15.33 -1.76
CA VAL A 21 7.78 -16.51 -1.45
C VAL A 21 8.47 -17.35 -0.38
N ALA A 22 7.76 -17.62 0.70
CA ALA A 22 8.25 -18.41 1.83
C ALA A 22 8.71 -19.81 1.38
N GLU A 23 9.79 -20.31 1.99
CA GLU A 23 10.31 -21.66 1.72
C GLU A 23 9.92 -22.65 2.81
N LEU A 24 10.13 -22.31 4.07
CA LEU A 24 9.89 -23.19 5.21
C LEU A 24 8.88 -22.63 6.20
N GLN A 25 8.91 -21.33 6.45
CA GLN A 25 8.02 -20.68 7.42
C GLN A 25 7.34 -19.47 6.79
N PRO A 26 6.09 -19.17 7.17
CA PRO A 26 5.37 -18.02 6.66
C PRO A 26 6.02 -16.72 7.11
N PHE A 27 5.76 -15.65 6.35
CA PHE A 27 5.97 -14.29 6.81
C PHE A 27 4.86 -13.91 7.78
N PHE A 28 5.21 -13.18 8.85
CA PHE A 28 4.24 -12.60 9.77
C PHE A 28 4.19 -11.08 9.55
N TYR A 29 3.03 -10.58 9.17
CA TYR A 29 2.81 -9.14 9.06
C TYR A 29 2.66 -8.50 10.43
N THR A 30 2.87 -7.19 10.53
CA THR A 30 2.68 -6.44 11.79
C THR A 30 1.24 -6.49 12.31
N SER A 31 0.28 -6.75 11.42
CA SER A 31 -1.13 -6.98 11.76
C SER A 31 -1.41 -8.39 12.34
N GLY A 32 -0.39 -9.25 12.40
CA GLY A 32 -0.50 -10.62 12.93
C GLY A 32 -0.88 -11.69 11.90
N TRP A 33 -1.14 -11.32 10.64
CA TRP A 33 -1.40 -12.29 9.58
C TRP A 33 -0.16 -13.08 9.22
N ALA A 34 -0.29 -14.40 9.11
CA ALA A 34 0.69 -15.26 8.45
C ALA A 34 0.39 -15.31 6.94
N SER A 35 1.44 -15.26 6.14
CA SER A 35 1.35 -15.26 4.67
C SER A 35 2.51 -16.03 4.05
N PRO A 36 2.29 -16.81 2.97
CA PRO A 36 3.38 -17.42 2.21
C PRO A 36 4.11 -16.42 1.31
N ILE A 37 3.63 -15.19 1.22
CA ILE A 37 4.18 -14.13 0.37
C ILE A 37 4.42 -12.85 1.15
N TYR A 38 5.45 -12.14 0.74
CA TYR A 38 5.76 -10.79 1.20
C TYR A 38 6.10 -9.93 -0.01
N LEU A 39 5.50 -8.74 -0.10
CA LEU A 39 5.84 -7.76 -1.14
C LEU A 39 6.84 -6.75 -0.60
N ASP A 40 8.04 -6.75 -1.18
CA ASP A 40 9.09 -5.77 -0.88
C ASP A 40 9.27 -4.79 -2.04
N THR A 41 8.68 -3.63 -1.90
CA THR A 41 8.79 -2.55 -2.89
C THR A 41 10.03 -1.68 -2.71
N LYS A 42 10.81 -1.90 -1.62
CA LYS A 42 11.95 -1.04 -1.26
C LYS A 42 13.11 -1.12 -2.26
N GLY A 43 13.17 -2.17 -3.09
CA GLY A 43 14.07 -2.23 -4.25
C GLY A 43 13.94 -1.00 -5.16
N LEU A 44 12.74 -0.42 -5.26
CA LEU A 44 12.50 0.83 -6.00
C LEU A 44 13.26 2.04 -5.45
N PHE A 45 13.71 2.01 -4.18
CA PHE A 45 14.42 3.16 -3.61
C PHE A 45 15.77 3.39 -4.28
N SER A 46 16.45 2.32 -4.67
CA SER A 46 17.77 2.35 -5.31
C SER A 46 17.69 2.17 -6.83
N ASP A 47 16.65 1.57 -7.37
CA ASP A 47 16.46 1.40 -8.82
C ASP A 47 15.75 2.60 -9.43
N ILE A 48 16.54 3.54 -9.98
CA ILE A 48 16.02 4.79 -10.55
C ILE A 48 15.11 4.53 -11.75
N ALA A 49 15.45 3.56 -12.60
CA ALA A 49 14.70 3.29 -13.83
C ALA A 49 13.31 2.72 -13.51
N ARG A 50 13.23 1.67 -12.66
CA ARG A 50 11.96 1.03 -12.27
C ARG A 50 11.13 1.96 -11.40
N ARG A 51 11.77 2.69 -10.47
CA ARG A 51 11.10 3.75 -9.70
C ARG A 51 10.46 4.81 -10.60
N SER A 52 11.15 5.26 -11.63
CA SER A 52 10.60 6.26 -12.56
C SER A 52 9.38 5.76 -13.30
N ILE A 53 9.34 4.49 -13.71
CA ILE A 53 8.16 3.86 -14.34
C ILE A 53 6.97 3.91 -13.36
N VAL A 54 7.17 3.46 -12.13
CA VAL A 54 6.12 3.41 -11.10
C VAL A 54 5.62 4.81 -10.76
N LEU A 55 6.54 5.77 -10.50
CA LEU A 55 6.17 7.13 -10.16
C LEU A 55 5.51 7.88 -11.32
N ASN A 56 5.90 7.65 -12.57
CA ASN A 56 5.23 8.24 -13.73
C ASN A 56 3.78 7.74 -13.85
N ALA A 57 3.56 6.43 -13.67
CA ALA A 57 2.22 5.86 -13.68
C ALA A 57 1.36 6.42 -12.54
N ALA A 58 1.91 6.51 -11.31
CA ALA A 58 1.22 7.09 -10.15
C ALA A 58 0.90 8.56 -10.36
N THR A 59 1.86 9.36 -10.84
CA THR A 59 1.66 10.79 -11.12
C THR A 59 0.56 11.01 -12.15
N ASN A 60 0.55 10.24 -13.24
CA ASN A 60 -0.48 10.32 -14.27
C ASN A 60 -1.89 9.99 -13.74
N LEU A 61 -1.99 9.00 -12.86
CA LEU A 61 -3.25 8.63 -12.21
C LEU A 61 -3.73 9.73 -11.24
N LEU A 62 -2.80 10.28 -10.46
CA LEU A 62 -3.12 11.20 -9.36
C LEU A 62 -3.30 12.64 -9.81
N LYS A 63 -2.71 13.06 -10.95
CA LYS A 63 -2.73 14.46 -11.40
C LYS A 63 -4.15 15.08 -11.45
N ASP A 64 -5.07 14.41 -12.14
CA ASP A 64 -6.45 14.88 -12.25
C ASP A 64 -7.25 14.56 -10.96
N PHE A 65 -6.89 13.48 -10.27
CA PHE A 65 -7.53 13.04 -9.04
C PHE A 65 -7.38 14.09 -7.92
N VAL A 66 -6.16 14.56 -7.66
CA VAL A 66 -5.92 15.54 -6.59
C VAL A 66 -6.67 16.86 -6.83
N GLN A 67 -6.77 17.29 -8.09
CA GLN A 67 -7.54 18.48 -8.46
C GLN A 67 -9.05 18.27 -8.27
N LYS A 68 -9.60 17.14 -8.79
CA LYS A 68 -11.02 16.80 -8.69
C LYS A 68 -11.49 16.66 -7.25
N LYS A 69 -10.68 15.99 -6.41
CA LYS A 69 -10.97 15.78 -4.98
C LYS A 69 -10.59 16.98 -4.11
N ARG A 70 -9.94 18.01 -4.68
CA ARG A 70 -9.46 19.20 -3.96
C ARG A 70 -8.56 18.81 -2.80
N ILE A 71 -7.57 17.97 -3.07
CA ILE A 71 -6.57 17.55 -2.09
C ILE A 71 -5.62 18.72 -1.82
N ASP A 72 -5.41 19.04 -0.54
CA ASP A 72 -4.55 20.15 -0.10
C ASP A 72 -3.13 19.69 0.20
N ALA A 73 -2.94 18.41 0.59
CA ALA A 73 -1.62 17.86 0.91
C ALA A 73 -1.56 16.35 0.73
N ILE A 74 -0.35 15.84 0.56
CA ILE A 74 -0.03 14.41 0.52
C ILE A 74 0.63 13.98 1.82
N VAL A 75 0.18 12.87 2.40
CA VAL A 75 0.71 12.31 3.65
C VAL A 75 1.31 10.93 3.40
N GLY A 76 2.60 10.76 3.70
CA GLY A 76 3.26 9.45 3.68
C GLY A 76 3.21 8.75 5.03
N ILE A 77 2.80 7.46 5.05
CA ILE A 77 2.86 6.65 6.27
C ILE A 77 4.28 6.10 6.46
N GLU A 78 4.81 6.18 7.67
CA GLU A 78 6.06 5.52 8.07
C GLU A 78 5.95 4.00 7.87
N GLY A 79 6.86 3.29 7.22
CA GLY A 79 8.17 3.59 6.64
C GLY A 79 8.18 3.78 5.13
N SER A 80 7.76 2.77 4.30
CA SER A 80 7.91 2.82 2.83
C SER A 80 6.99 3.85 2.16
N GLY A 81 5.88 4.22 2.78
CA GLY A 81 4.98 5.25 2.26
C GLY A 81 5.63 6.63 2.17
N VAL A 82 6.56 6.95 3.08
CA VAL A 82 7.21 8.28 3.15
C VAL A 82 7.99 8.62 1.87
N PRO A 83 8.92 7.80 1.37
CA PRO A 83 9.64 8.09 0.13
C PRO A 83 8.71 8.25 -1.07
N PHE A 84 7.72 7.36 -1.22
CA PHE A 84 6.78 7.43 -2.34
C PHE A 84 5.91 8.69 -2.27
N ALA A 85 5.41 9.04 -1.09
CA ALA A 85 4.63 10.25 -0.88
C ALA A 85 5.44 11.52 -1.16
N ALA A 86 6.69 11.58 -0.71
CA ALA A 86 7.56 12.71 -0.96
C ALA A 86 7.84 12.91 -2.46
N TRP A 87 8.18 11.83 -3.19
CA TRP A 87 8.38 11.91 -4.64
C TRP A 87 7.12 12.28 -5.41
N LEU A 88 5.95 11.79 -4.97
CA LEU A 88 4.67 12.12 -5.62
C LEU A 88 4.23 13.54 -5.31
N ALA A 89 4.44 14.02 -4.09
CA ALA A 89 4.15 15.41 -3.71
C ALA A 89 4.97 16.39 -4.55
N ASP A 90 6.30 16.14 -4.70
CA ASP A 90 7.18 16.94 -5.55
C ASP A 90 6.71 16.98 -7.01
N ARG A 91 6.35 15.82 -7.58
CA ARG A 91 5.88 15.73 -8.98
C ARG A 91 4.51 16.33 -9.22
N LEU A 92 3.69 16.44 -8.20
CA LEU A 92 2.33 16.97 -8.24
C LEU A 92 2.28 18.43 -7.78
N ASP A 93 3.43 19.01 -7.39
CA ASP A 93 3.55 20.37 -6.82
C ASP A 93 2.62 20.55 -5.60
N MET A 94 2.68 19.59 -4.66
CA MET A 94 1.80 19.54 -3.48
C MET A 94 2.59 19.53 -2.18
N PRO A 95 2.02 20.10 -1.09
CA PRO A 95 2.57 19.95 0.25
C PRO A 95 2.71 18.48 0.65
N PHE A 96 3.83 18.16 1.33
CA PHE A 96 4.11 16.83 1.87
C PHE A 96 4.13 16.85 3.39
N LEU A 97 3.54 15.82 3.97
CA LEU A 97 3.51 15.54 5.40
C LEU A 97 3.92 14.09 5.67
N TYR A 98 4.52 13.85 6.83
CA TYR A 98 4.96 12.54 7.25
C TYR A 98 4.20 12.10 8.50
N LEU A 99 3.51 10.97 8.45
CA LEU A 99 2.83 10.36 9.58
C LEU A 99 3.69 9.24 10.18
N ARG A 100 4.09 9.40 11.43
CA ARG A 100 4.78 8.36 12.22
C ARG A 100 3.83 7.26 12.66
N LYS A 101 4.32 6.04 12.76
CA LYS A 101 3.55 4.90 13.34
C LYS A 101 3.21 5.14 14.81
N ARG A 102 4.07 5.83 15.52
CA ARG A 102 3.88 6.17 16.95
C ARG A 102 4.32 7.61 17.19
N PRO A 103 3.65 8.31 18.11
CA PRO A 103 4.11 9.62 18.55
C PRO A 103 5.53 9.54 19.15
N ILE A 104 6.38 10.51 18.82
CA ILE A 104 7.71 10.66 19.41
C ILE A 104 7.77 11.99 20.18
N GLY A 105 8.22 11.95 21.44
CA GLY A 105 8.36 13.16 22.26
C GLY A 105 7.10 13.57 22.99
N TRP A 106 6.99 14.87 23.33
CA TRP A 106 5.93 15.42 24.16
C TRP A 106 4.87 16.14 23.32
N GLY A 107 3.60 15.70 23.44
CA GLY A 107 2.44 16.40 22.87
C GLY A 107 1.87 15.77 21.60
N ILE A 108 0.68 16.24 21.23
CA ILE A 108 -0.16 15.71 20.13
C ILE A 108 0.51 15.86 18.75
N LYS A 109 1.35 16.87 18.56
CA LYS A 109 2.06 17.13 17.29
C LYS A 109 3.21 16.15 16.99
N ALA A 110 3.52 15.26 17.92
CA ALA A 110 4.69 14.37 17.80
C ALA A 110 4.49 13.19 16.82
N GLN A 111 3.33 13.05 16.20
CA GLN A 111 3.05 11.97 15.24
C GLN A 111 3.04 12.46 13.79
N ILE A 112 2.78 13.75 13.54
CA ILE A 112 2.77 14.32 12.21
C ILE A 112 3.92 15.32 12.07
N GLU A 113 4.78 15.08 11.08
CA GLU A 113 5.82 16.01 10.69
C GLU A 113 5.32 16.88 9.52
N GLY A 114 5.53 18.19 9.66
CA GLY A 114 4.97 19.20 8.76
C GLY A 114 3.77 19.91 9.38
N ASN A 115 3.27 20.93 8.69
CA ASN A 115 2.14 21.74 9.15
C ASN A 115 0.88 21.36 8.35
N ILE A 116 -0.13 20.89 9.08
CA ILE A 116 -1.44 20.61 8.50
C ILE A 116 -2.45 21.65 9.00
N SER A 117 -3.19 22.25 8.07
CA SER A 117 -4.30 23.14 8.41
C SER A 117 -5.52 22.34 8.84
N THR A 118 -6.27 22.85 9.80
CA THR A 118 -7.56 22.25 10.18
C THR A 118 -8.49 22.20 8.96
N ASN A 119 -9.15 21.07 8.79
CA ASN A 119 -10.02 20.75 7.65
C ASN A 119 -9.28 20.62 6.30
N ALA A 120 -7.94 20.53 6.28
CA ALA A 120 -7.22 20.21 5.06
C ALA A 120 -7.62 18.80 4.58
N ARG A 121 -7.94 18.69 3.29
CA ARG A 121 -8.17 17.40 2.62
C ARG A 121 -6.82 16.78 2.28
N VAL A 122 -6.56 15.60 2.78
CA VAL A 122 -5.29 14.93 2.54
C VAL A 122 -5.47 13.58 1.86
N LEU A 123 -4.55 13.30 0.93
CA LEU A 123 -4.40 11.98 0.33
C LEU A 123 -3.30 11.21 1.09
N VAL A 124 -3.67 10.08 1.65
CA VAL A 124 -2.73 9.21 2.36
C VAL A 124 -2.05 8.27 1.36
N ILE A 125 -0.72 8.17 1.43
CA ILE A 125 0.08 7.32 0.54
C ILE A 125 0.86 6.29 1.34
N ASP A 126 0.81 5.05 0.86
CA ASP A 126 1.70 3.96 1.30
C ASP A 126 2.12 3.10 0.09
N ASP A 127 3.04 2.17 0.30
CA ASP A 127 3.50 1.27 -0.75
C ASP A 127 2.56 0.08 -0.98
N VAL A 128 2.22 -0.62 0.08
CA VAL A 128 1.40 -1.85 0.02
C VAL A 128 0.32 -1.83 1.10
N THR A 129 -0.85 -2.35 0.76
CA THR A 129 -1.88 -2.68 1.75
C THR A 129 -2.29 -4.14 1.64
N THR A 130 -2.48 -4.78 2.79
CA THR A 130 -3.00 -6.15 2.92
C THR A 130 -4.47 -6.09 3.37
N ASP A 131 -4.71 -6.10 4.68
CA ASP A 131 -6.03 -6.09 5.32
C ASP A 131 -6.61 -4.67 5.56
N ALA A 132 -5.92 -3.63 5.10
CA ALA A 132 -6.23 -2.21 5.28
C ALA A 132 -6.18 -1.68 6.72
N LYS A 133 -6.06 -2.52 7.75
CA LYS A 133 -6.13 -2.08 9.16
C LYS A 133 -5.16 -0.94 9.48
N SER A 134 -3.89 -1.08 9.11
CA SER A 134 -2.87 -0.05 9.38
C SER A 134 -3.16 1.28 8.66
N LYS A 135 -3.85 1.24 7.53
CA LYS A 135 -4.26 2.42 6.76
C LYS A 135 -5.42 3.13 7.43
N VAL A 136 -6.40 2.36 7.91
CA VAL A 136 -7.53 2.90 8.71
C VAL A 136 -7.02 3.54 9.99
N ASP A 137 -6.13 2.86 10.73
CA ASP A 137 -5.53 3.40 11.96
C ASP A 137 -4.77 4.72 11.69
N ALA A 138 -4.03 4.80 10.60
CA ALA A 138 -3.33 6.00 10.16
C ALA A 138 -4.30 7.16 9.83
N CYS A 139 -5.39 6.87 9.12
CA CYS A 139 -6.41 7.86 8.78
C CYS A 139 -7.15 8.37 10.03
N ILE A 140 -7.43 7.51 11.00
CA ILE A 140 -8.01 7.89 12.29
C ILE A 140 -7.06 8.85 13.03
N ALA A 141 -5.76 8.54 13.08
CA ALA A 141 -4.76 9.40 13.71
C ALA A 141 -4.74 10.80 13.06
N LEU A 142 -4.75 10.88 11.73
CA LEU A 142 -4.77 12.14 11.00
C LEU A 142 -6.08 12.92 11.21
N ARG A 143 -7.23 12.25 11.22
CA ARG A 143 -8.54 12.87 11.53
C ARG A 143 -8.57 13.47 12.92
N ASN A 144 -7.96 12.82 13.90
CA ASN A 144 -7.82 13.35 15.27
C ASN A 144 -6.98 14.63 15.33
N HIS A 145 -6.19 14.91 14.29
CA HIS A 145 -5.43 16.17 14.13
C HIS A 145 -6.16 17.18 13.23
N GLY A 146 -7.42 16.93 12.88
CA GLY A 146 -8.28 17.84 12.14
C GLY A 146 -8.20 17.71 10.62
N ALA A 147 -7.55 16.69 10.07
CA ALA A 147 -7.53 16.43 8.64
C ALA A 147 -8.86 15.80 8.16
N LEU A 148 -9.24 16.11 6.92
CA LEU A 148 -10.31 15.42 6.19
C LEU A 148 -9.69 14.37 5.27
N ILE A 149 -10.10 13.10 5.42
CA ILE A 149 -9.54 11.98 4.67
C ILE A 149 -10.67 11.08 4.20
N GLU A 150 -10.70 10.85 2.90
CA GLU A 150 -11.62 9.92 2.25
C GLU A 150 -10.85 8.90 1.39
N ASP A 151 -9.64 9.25 0.96
CA ASP A 151 -8.91 8.53 -0.07
C ASP A 151 -7.51 8.12 0.40
N ILE A 152 -7.14 6.88 0.08
CA ILE A 152 -5.82 6.29 0.31
C ILE A 152 -5.28 5.82 -1.04
N PHE A 153 -4.03 6.09 -1.34
CA PHE A 153 -3.36 5.57 -2.52
C PHE A 153 -2.20 4.65 -2.14
N VAL A 154 -2.13 3.50 -2.79
CA VAL A 154 -1.05 2.53 -2.61
C VAL A 154 -0.49 2.08 -3.95
N LEU A 155 0.75 1.62 -3.99
CA LEU A 155 1.29 1.02 -5.21
C LEU A 155 0.64 -0.32 -5.48
N VAL A 156 0.52 -1.18 -4.44
CA VAL A 156 -0.09 -2.50 -4.56
C VAL A 156 -1.15 -2.72 -3.49
N ASN A 157 -2.36 -3.09 -3.93
CA ASN A 157 -3.42 -3.56 -3.05
C ASN A 157 -3.52 -5.09 -3.14
N PHE A 158 -3.47 -5.79 -2.01
CA PHE A 158 -3.60 -7.24 -1.99
C PHE A 158 -4.99 -7.73 -2.42
N ASP A 159 -6.05 -6.99 -2.14
CA ASP A 159 -7.44 -7.24 -2.57
C ASP A 159 -7.97 -8.68 -2.37
N ILE A 160 -7.36 -9.46 -1.45
CA ILE A 160 -7.73 -10.84 -1.15
C ILE A 160 -8.28 -11.04 0.28
N TYR A 161 -8.18 -10.03 1.12
CA TYR A 161 -8.67 -10.08 2.50
C TYR A 161 -10.10 -9.54 2.57
N PRO A 162 -11.12 -10.39 2.79
CA PRO A 162 -12.52 -9.99 2.68
C PRO A 162 -12.94 -8.94 3.72
N GLN A 163 -12.28 -8.89 4.88
CA GLN A 163 -12.55 -7.88 5.92
C GLN A 163 -12.07 -6.46 5.56
N SER A 164 -11.20 -6.30 4.56
CA SER A 164 -10.72 -4.98 4.14
C SER A 164 -11.86 -4.08 3.68
N GLU A 165 -12.83 -4.64 2.97
CA GLU A 165 -13.96 -3.89 2.41
C GLU A 165 -14.87 -3.33 3.52
N SER A 166 -15.19 -4.13 4.55
CA SER A 166 -15.98 -3.66 5.69
C SER A 166 -15.23 -2.61 6.51
N LEU A 167 -13.93 -2.85 6.80
CA LEU A 167 -13.11 -1.88 7.54
C LEU A 167 -13.03 -0.52 6.86
N LEU A 168 -12.88 -0.50 5.54
CA LEU A 168 -12.83 0.73 4.76
C LEU A 168 -14.18 1.43 4.70
N SER A 169 -15.26 0.66 4.47
CA SER A 169 -16.63 1.18 4.45
C SER A 169 -17.01 1.81 5.78
N ASP A 170 -16.76 1.12 6.90
CA ASP A 170 -17.06 1.62 8.25
C ASP A 170 -16.27 2.89 8.59
N ALA A 171 -15.08 3.02 8.03
CA ALA A 171 -14.24 4.20 8.20
C ALA A 171 -14.51 5.30 7.17
N ASN A 172 -15.42 5.13 6.20
CA ASN A 172 -15.64 6.02 5.06
C ASN A 172 -14.31 6.33 4.33
N LEU A 173 -13.61 5.27 3.89
CA LEU A 173 -12.34 5.35 3.18
C LEU A 173 -12.40 4.54 1.89
N GLU A 174 -11.74 5.05 0.85
CA GLU A 174 -11.54 4.37 -0.43
C GLU A 174 -10.06 4.16 -0.70
N ILE A 175 -9.68 2.94 -1.15
CA ILE A 175 -8.31 2.62 -1.56
C ILE A 175 -8.22 2.65 -3.09
N HIS A 176 -7.28 3.43 -3.57
CA HIS A 176 -6.84 3.48 -4.97
C HIS A 176 -5.46 2.82 -5.08
N SER A 177 -5.22 2.03 -6.11
CA SER A 177 -3.93 1.37 -6.31
C SER A 177 -3.47 1.42 -7.77
N LEU A 178 -2.16 1.34 -7.99
CA LEU A 178 -1.61 1.18 -9.34
C LEU A 178 -1.87 -0.22 -9.88
N VAL A 179 -1.68 -1.23 -9.03
CA VAL A 179 -1.89 -2.65 -9.35
C VAL A 179 -2.48 -3.38 -8.15
N THR A 180 -3.16 -4.50 -8.43
CA THR A 180 -3.60 -5.43 -7.41
C THR A 180 -2.66 -6.61 -7.31
N TRP A 181 -2.66 -7.32 -6.16
CA TRP A 181 -1.95 -8.58 -6.02
C TRP A 181 -2.40 -9.61 -7.06
N ARG A 182 -3.69 -9.67 -7.37
CA ARG A 182 -4.24 -10.59 -8.40
C ARG A 182 -3.61 -10.36 -9.76
N GLU A 183 -3.48 -9.10 -10.19
CA GLU A 183 -2.83 -8.74 -11.45
C GLU A 183 -1.33 -9.10 -11.44
N LEU A 184 -0.65 -8.79 -10.33
CA LEU A 184 0.77 -9.10 -10.16
C LEU A 184 1.02 -10.62 -10.18
N PHE A 185 0.22 -11.40 -9.45
CA PHE A 185 0.32 -12.85 -9.40
C PHE A 185 -0.02 -13.50 -10.75
N ALA A 186 -1.02 -13.00 -11.46
CA ALA A 186 -1.35 -13.49 -12.80
C ALA A 186 -0.16 -13.34 -13.77
N GLN A 187 0.52 -12.20 -13.76
CA GLN A 187 1.70 -11.98 -14.60
C GLN A 187 2.89 -12.86 -14.15
N LEU A 188 3.14 -12.96 -12.83
CA LEU A 188 4.19 -13.78 -12.26
C LEU A 188 4.02 -15.26 -12.65
N SER A 189 2.79 -15.77 -12.66
CA SER A 189 2.46 -17.13 -13.06
C SER A 189 2.70 -17.39 -14.55
N LEU A 190 2.44 -16.37 -15.40
CA LEU A 190 2.66 -16.45 -16.85
C LEU A 190 4.17 -16.46 -17.22
N GLU A 191 5.00 -15.82 -16.41
CA GLU A 191 6.45 -15.75 -16.67
C GLU A 191 7.21 -17.02 -16.28
N GLU A 192 6.53 -18.02 -15.69
CA GLU A 192 7.10 -19.29 -15.24
C GLU A 192 8.37 -19.16 -14.35
N LYS A 193 8.52 -17.99 -13.71
CA LYS A 193 9.67 -17.68 -12.84
C LYS A 193 9.65 -18.41 -11.50
N LEU A 194 8.48 -18.90 -11.08
CA LEU A 194 8.34 -19.64 -9.83
C LEU A 194 8.14 -21.13 -10.09
N PRO A 195 8.74 -22.00 -9.25
CA PRO A 195 8.44 -23.43 -9.27
C PRO A 195 6.93 -23.69 -9.06
N ILE A 196 6.38 -24.69 -9.73
CA ILE A 196 4.96 -25.07 -9.65
C ILE A 196 4.49 -25.23 -8.19
N LYS A 197 5.34 -25.76 -7.32
CA LYS A 197 5.05 -25.92 -5.90
C LYS A 197 4.79 -24.58 -5.20
N LYS A 198 5.54 -23.53 -5.54
CA LYS A 198 5.35 -22.17 -5.00
C LYS A 198 4.09 -21.52 -5.56
N ILE A 199 3.82 -21.70 -6.84
CA ILE A 199 2.56 -21.24 -7.47
C ILE A 199 1.35 -21.84 -6.74
N LYS A 200 1.35 -23.15 -6.53
CA LYS A 200 0.26 -23.86 -5.83
C LYS A 200 0.07 -23.39 -4.37
N LEU A 201 1.16 -23.14 -3.66
CA LEU A 201 1.13 -22.58 -2.31
C LEU A 201 0.44 -21.21 -2.28
N ILE A 202 0.74 -20.35 -3.26
CA ILE A 202 0.12 -19.01 -3.39
C ILE A 202 -1.36 -19.12 -3.77
N GLU A 203 -1.70 -20.02 -4.70
CA GLU A 203 -3.09 -20.28 -5.09
C GLU A 203 -3.95 -20.72 -3.90
N ASP A 204 -3.43 -21.62 -3.07
CA ASP A 204 -4.15 -22.11 -1.89
C ASP A 204 -4.33 -21.00 -0.84
N PHE A 205 -3.33 -20.16 -0.65
CA PHE A 205 -3.45 -18.97 0.18
C PHE A 205 -4.47 -17.96 -0.38
N ASN A 206 -4.45 -17.70 -1.68
CA ASN A 206 -5.37 -16.74 -2.32
C ASN A 206 -6.85 -17.15 -2.23
N LYS A 207 -7.14 -18.44 -2.12
CA LYS A 207 -8.52 -18.98 -1.97
C LYS A 207 -9.13 -18.62 -0.63
N ASP A 208 -8.34 -18.76 0.45
CA ASP A 208 -8.79 -18.49 1.81
C ASP A 208 -7.60 -18.05 2.69
N PRO A 209 -7.23 -16.78 2.63
CA PRO A 209 -6.10 -16.25 3.39
C PRO A 209 -6.34 -16.29 4.91
N ILE A 210 -7.62 -16.26 5.34
CA ILE A 210 -7.99 -16.30 6.77
C ILE A 210 -7.69 -17.66 7.36
N THR A 211 -8.23 -18.72 6.76
CA THR A 211 -7.99 -20.10 7.22
C THR A 211 -6.52 -20.48 7.05
N TRP A 212 -5.90 -20.04 5.96
CA TRP A 212 -4.47 -20.28 5.74
C TRP A 212 -3.63 -19.65 6.85
N SER A 213 -3.85 -18.40 7.19
CA SER A 213 -3.12 -17.69 8.25
C SER A 213 -3.27 -18.39 9.61
N SER A 214 -4.50 -18.70 10.01
CA SER A 214 -4.76 -19.35 11.31
C SER A 214 -4.12 -20.74 11.41
N SER A 215 -4.08 -21.50 10.33
CA SER A 215 -3.43 -22.82 10.29
C SER A 215 -1.90 -22.76 10.30
N HIS A 216 -1.32 -21.56 10.06
CA HIS A 216 0.12 -21.33 10.05
C HIS A 216 0.59 -20.39 11.18
N GLY A 217 -0.18 -20.31 12.27
CA GLY A 217 0.21 -19.58 13.49
C GLY A 217 -0.05 -18.07 13.46
N GLY A 218 -0.72 -17.56 12.45
CA GLY A 218 -1.18 -16.19 12.39
C GLY A 218 -2.62 -16.00 12.91
N VAL A 219 -3.12 -14.75 12.82
CA VAL A 219 -4.51 -14.44 13.16
C VAL A 219 -5.46 -15.07 12.12
N GLY A 220 -6.64 -15.51 12.58
CA GLY A 220 -7.68 -16.10 11.75
C GLY A 220 -9.00 -15.35 11.73
N LYS A 221 -9.14 -14.30 12.57
CA LYS A 221 -10.27 -13.36 12.60
C LYS A 221 -9.78 -12.03 13.14
N CYS A 222 -10.29 -10.95 12.63
CA CYS A 222 -10.18 -9.61 13.23
C CYS A 222 -11.20 -9.45 14.33
#